data_a6bbe990914f9c9ce26371e81167ee13
#
_entry.id   a6bbe990914f9c9ce26371e81167ee13
#
_cell.length_a   1.000
_cell.length_b   1.000
_cell.length_c   1.000
_cell.angle_alpha   90.00
_cell.angle_beta   90.00
_cell.angle_gamma   90.00
#
_symmetry.space_group_name_H-M   'P 1'
#
loop_
_entity.id
_entity.type
_entity.pdbx_description
1 polymer ?
#
loop_
_entity_poly.entity_id
_entity_poly.type
_entity_poly.pdbx_seq_one_letter_code
_entity_poly.pdbx_strand_id
1 'polypeptide(L)'
;LQVFDLHNRNAQVQRIAKEAARKIGELFEQAIASGKISERDLFDFNYKPVPNTNPQKYTTQFDTFTDQHLPAIQEPILDSNDFIIYAGAVDINGYFPTHNKKFAHPMTGNYDVDLAKSRTKRIFNDYTGSRCGKNTESFLLQTYKRDTGEVMHDLSAPIYVNNKHWGGFRIGYQA
;
A
#
# COMPACT_ATOMS: atom_id res chain seq x y z
N LEU A 1 -6.26 24.27 11.86
CA LEU A 1 -5.82 23.12 12.64
C LEU A 1 -4.62 23.50 13.49
N GLN A 2 -4.70 23.25 14.79
CA GLN A 2 -3.60 23.59 15.69
C GLN A 2 -2.43 22.63 15.55
N VAL A 3 -1.22 23.12 15.86
CA VAL A 3 0.01 22.29 15.79
C VAL A 3 -0.12 21.03 16.65
N PHE A 4 -0.77 21.12 17.80
CA PHE A 4 -1.02 19.98 18.68
C PHE A 4 -1.85 18.89 17.97
N ASP A 5 -2.88 19.27 17.24
CA ASP A 5 -3.74 18.30 16.51
C ASP A 5 -2.97 17.61 15.39
N LEU A 6 -2.12 18.34 14.66
CA LEU A 6 -1.26 17.76 13.63
C LEU A 6 -0.28 16.75 14.21
N HIS A 7 0.35 17.10 15.34
CA HIS A 7 1.29 16.23 16.04
C HIS A 7 0.62 14.94 16.50
N ASN A 8 -0.59 15.06 17.08
CA ASN A 8 -1.38 13.93 17.56
C ASN A 8 -1.81 13.03 16.41
N ARG A 9 -2.22 13.63 15.28
CA ARG A 9 -2.63 12.89 14.08
C ARG A 9 -1.46 12.09 13.51
N ASN A 10 -0.30 12.69 13.36
CA ASN A 10 0.90 12.00 12.86
C ASN A 10 1.30 10.84 13.79
N ALA A 11 1.26 11.05 15.09
CA ALA A 11 1.54 9.98 16.06
C ALA A 11 0.54 8.84 15.96
N GLN A 12 -0.74 9.15 15.78
CA GLN A 12 -1.80 8.16 15.60
C GLN A 12 -1.57 7.34 14.33
N VAL A 13 -1.29 8.00 13.21
CA VAL A 13 -1.03 7.32 11.93
C VAL A 13 0.21 6.43 12.03
N GLN A 14 1.25 6.90 12.71
CA GLN A 14 2.46 6.10 12.93
C GLN A 14 2.14 4.78 13.64
N ARG A 15 1.33 4.83 14.70
CA ARG A 15 0.92 3.61 15.42
C ARG A 15 0.12 2.67 14.52
N ILE A 16 -0.81 3.21 13.75
CA ILE A 16 -1.64 2.42 12.83
C ILE A 16 -0.77 1.75 11.77
N ALA A 17 0.15 2.51 11.17
CA ALA A 17 1.03 1.98 10.12
C ALA A 17 1.93 0.85 10.64
N LYS A 18 2.54 1.05 11.80
CA LYS A 18 3.40 0.03 12.42
C LYS A 18 2.64 -1.24 12.77
N GLU A 19 1.43 -1.09 13.34
CA GLU A 19 0.61 -2.23 13.71
C GLU A 19 0.12 -2.99 12.47
N ALA A 20 -0.31 -2.29 11.42
CA ALA A 20 -0.71 -2.93 10.17
C ALA A 20 0.46 -3.65 9.51
N ALA A 21 1.63 -3.03 9.47
CA ALA A 21 2.84 -3.65 8.92
C ALA A 21 3.19 -4.94 9.67
N ARG A 22 3.10 -4.93 11.00
CA ARG A 22 3.35 -6.10 11.85
C ARG A 22 2.35 -7.21 11.54
N LYS A 23 1.06 -6.89 11.48
CA LYS A 23 0.00 -7.86 11.18
C LYS A 23 0.17 -8.50 9.82
N ILE A 24 0.52 -7.70 8.81
CA ILE A 24 0.71 -8.21 7.45
C ILE A 24 1.96 -9.11 7.39
N GLY A 25 3.03 -8.71 8.04
CA GLY A 25 4.23 -9.56 8.14
C GLY A 25 3.92 -10.92 8.76
N GLU A 26 3.18 -10.94 9.87
CA GLU A 26 2.75 -12.18 10.52
C GLU A 26 1.82 -13.00 9.63
N LEU A 27 0.88 -12.35 8.97
CA LEU A 27 -0.03 -13.02 8.03
C LEU A 27 0.75 -13.75 6.94
N PHE A 28 1.73 -13.07 6.34
CA PHE A 28 2.56 -13.65 5.29
C PHE A 28 3.42 -14.80 5.82
N GLU A 29 4.02 -14.64 7.00
CA GLU A 29 4.83 -15.69 7.64
C GLU A 29 4.01 -16.95 7.92
N GLN A 30 2.81 -16.78 8.46
CA GLN A 30 1.91 -17.89 8.74
C GLN A 30 1.43 -18.58 7.46
N ALA A 31 1.17 -17.81 6.41
CA ALA A 31 0.76 -18.36 5.12
C ALA A 31 1.87 -19.19 4.49
N ILE A 32 3.12 -18.76 4.59
CA ILE A 32 4.27 -19.54 4.14
C ILE A 32 4.39 -20.83 4.97
N ALA A 33 4.32 -20.71 6.30
CA ALA A 33 4.46 -21.86 7.20
C ALA A 33 3.38 -22.92 6.98
N SER A 34 2.16 -22.49 6.64
CA SER A 34 1.02 -23.40 6.40
C SER A 34 0.89 -23.88 4.94
N GLY A 35 1.78 -23.41 4.07
CA GLY A 35 1.76 -23.83 2.65
C GLY A 35 0.71 -23.13 1.78
N LYS A 36 0.07 -22.07 2.28
CA LYS A 36 -0.92 -21.32 1.48
C LYS A 36 -0.29 -20.53 0.35
N ILE A 37 0.95 -20.08 0.55
CA ILE A 37 1.75 -19.43 -0.47
C ILE A 37 3.21 -19.79 -0.23
N SER A 38 4.00 -19.94 -1.29
CA SER A 38 5.44 -20.16 -1.14
C SER A 38 6.15 -18.82 -0.90
N GLU A 39 7.31 -18.86 -0.24
CA GLU A 39 8.16 -17.68 -0.10
C GLU A 39 8.54 -17.13 -1.47
N ARG A 40 8.84 -18.02 -2.42
CA ARG A 40 9.15 -17.66 -3.80
C ARG A 40 8.04 -16.82 -4.43
N ASP A 41 6.79 -17.25 -4.30
CA ASP A 41 5.65 -16.54 -4.90
C ASP A 41 5.38 -15.23 -4.17
N LEU A 42 5.55 -15.18 -2.85
CA LEU A 42 5.36 -13.94 -2.09
C LEU A 42 6.40 -12.88 -2.46
N PHE A 43 7.61 -13.28 -2.85
CA PHE A 43 8.68 -12.40 -3.28
C PHE A 43 8.82 -12.36 -4.81
N ASP A 44 7.71 -12.60 -5.52
CA ASP A 44 7.69 -12.49 -6.98
C ASP A 44 7.69 -11.02 -7.41
N PHE A 45 8.84 -10.56 -7.89
CA PHE A 45 8.99 -9.20 -8.42
C PHE A 45 9.06 -9.20 -9.95
N ASN A 46 8.57 -10.26 -10.59
CA ASN A 46 8.44 -10.35 -12.04
C ASN A 46 7.03 -9.91 -12.44
N TYR A 47 6.85 -8.61 -12.57
CA TYR A 47 5.56 -8.00 -12.86
C TYR A 47 5.15 -8.25 -14.31
N LYS A 48 3.98 -8.85 -14.51
CA LYS A 48 3.44 -9.11 -15.84
C LYS A 48 2.44 -8.02 -16.20
N PRO A 49 2.67 -7.28 -17.30
CA PRO A 49 1.73 -6.23 -17.70
C PRO A 49 0.36 -6.80 -18.03
N VAL A 50 -0.69 -6.13 -17.57
CA VAL A 50 -2.06 -6.44 -17.97
C VAL A 50 -2.34 -5.72 -19.28
N PRO A 51 -2.70 -6.43 -20.36
CA PRO A 51 -2.94 -5.79 -21.65
C PRO A 51 -4.06 -4.75 -21.60
N ASN A 52 -3.95 -3.72 -22.40
CA ASN A 52 -4.98 -2.70 -22.59
C ASN A 52 -5.35 -1.95 -21.30
N THR A 53 -4.38 -1.74 -20.42
CA THR A 53 -4.57 -0.90 -19.23
C THR A 53 -3.71 0.35 -19.32
N ASN A 54 -4.32 1.51 -19.10
CA ASN A 54 -3.65 2.81 -19.04
C ASN A 54 -4.41 3.69 -18.04
N PRO A 55 -3.85 3.99 -16.86
CA PRO A 55 -2.49 3.66 -16.39
C PRO A 55 -2.21 2.17 -16.37
N GLN A 56 -0.94 1.79 -16.62
CA GLN A 56 -0.51 0.40 -16.73
C GLN A 56 -0.70 -0.36 -15.41
N LYS A 57 -1.36 -1.51 -15.48
CA LYS A 57 -1.48 -2.46 -14.38
C LYS A 57 -0.60 -3.68 -14.61
N TYR A 58 -0.37 -4.39 -13.51
CA TYR A 58 0.48 -5.59 -13.50
C TYR A 58 -0.16 -6.69 -12.66
N THR A 59 0.36 -7.90 -12.77
CA THR A 59 0.01 -9.04 -11.91
C THR A 59 1.26 -9.70 -11.39
N THR A 60 1.14 -10.33 -10.23
CA THR A 60 2.19 -11.15 -9.61
C THR A 60 1.60 -12.46 -9.10
N GLN A 61 2.48 -13.36 -8.66
CA GLN A 61 2.07 -14.63 -8.08
C GLN A 61 1.43 -14.49 -6.69
N PHE A 62 1.53 -13.31 -6.05
CA PHE A 62 0.93 -13.10 -4.73
C PHE A 62 -0.39 -12.32 -4.76
N ASP A 63 -0.84 -11.84 -5.92
CA ASP A 63 -2.04 -10.99 -6.01
C ASP A 63 -3.29 -11.69 -5.48
N THR A 64 -3.51 -12.94 -5.84
CA THR A 64 -4.70 -13.69 -5.38
C THR A 64 -4.71 -13.79 -3.86
N PHE A 65 -3.56 -14.03 -3.25
CA PHE A 65 -3.45 -14.09 -1.79
C PHE A 65 -3.74 -12.74 -1.15
N THR A 66 -3.15 -11.67 -1.66
CA THR A 66 -3.37 -10.33 -1.11
C THR A 66 -4.81 -9.86 -1.31
N ASP A 67 -5.41 -10.16 -2.45
CA ASP A 67 -6.82 -9.80 -2.71
C ASP A 67 -7.78 -10.49 -1.73
N GLN A 68 -7.45 -11.71 -1.29
CA GLN A 68 -8.26 -12.45 -0.33
C GLN A 68 -8.07 -11.96 1.12
N HIS A 69 -6.88 -11.55 1.50
CA HIS A 69 -6.54 -11.38 2.92
C HIS A 69 -6.28 -9.94 3.36
N LEU A 70 -5.77 -9.07 2.49
CA LEU A 70 -5.43 -7.70 2.90
C LEU A 70 -6.64 -6.79 3.16
N PRO A 71 -7.78 -6.92 2.45
CA PRO A 71 -8.92 -6.04 2.74
C PRO A 71 -9.37 -6.06 4.19
N ALA A 72 -9.31 -7.21 4.86
CA ALA A 72 -9.69 -7.33 6.27
C ALA A 72 -8.80 -6.51 7.21
N ILE A 73 -7.57 -6.20 6.80
CA ILE A 73 -6.64 -5.36 7.56
C ILE A 73 -6.74 -3.91 7.12
N GLN A 74 -6.82 -3.68 5.81
CA GLN A 74 -6.73 -2.34 5.21
C GLN A 74 -8.02 -1.53 5.31
N GLU A 75 -9.17 -2.14 5.01
CA GLU A 75 -10.43 -1.41 4.96
C GLU A 75 -10.89 -0.87 6.32
N PRO A 76 -10.76 -1.59 7.44
CA PRO A 76 -11.12 -1.04 8.75
C PRO A 76 -10.35 0.23 9.13
N ILE A 77 -9.13 0.41 8.61
CA ILE A 77 -8.34 1.61 8.87
C ILE A 77 -9.03 2.83 8.28
N LEU A 78 -9.55 2.72 7.06
CA LEU A 78 -10.32 3.79 6.43
C LEU A 78 -11.65 4.03 7.14
N ASP A 79 -12.35 2.95 7.48
CA ASP A 79 -13.68 3.03 8.09
C ASP A 79 -13.64 3.68 9.47
N SER A 80 -12.52 3.54 10.19
CA SER A 80 -12.35 4.04 11.54
C SER A 80 -11.69 5.42 11.63
N ASN A 81 -11.22 5.98 10.51
CA ASN A 81 -10.42 7.21 10.51
C ASN A 81 -10.77 8.06 9.29
N ASP A 82 -11.71 9.00 9.46
CA ASP A 82 -12.26 9.82 8.36
C ASP A 82 -11.20 10.63 7.59
N PHE A 83 -10.11 11.00 8.28
CA PHE A 83 -9.07 11.83 7.67
C PHE A 83 -8.07 11.03 6.83
N ILE A 84 -8.10 9.69 6.90
CA ILE A 84 -7.22 8.84 6.10
C ILE A 84 -7.83 8.65 4.72
N ILE A 85 -7.02 8.88 3.68
CA ILE A 85 -7.46 8.78 2.29
C ILE A 85 -7.19 7.40 1.72
N TYR A 86 -6.02 6.82 2.02
CA TYR A 86 -5.71 5.44 1.64
C TYR A 86 -4.85 4.77 2.70
N ALA A 87 -4.90 3.45 2.73
CA ALA A 87 -4.10 2.64 3.66
C ALA A 87 -3.89 1.26 3.05
N GLY A 88 -2.64 0.93 2.70
CA GLY A 88 -2.37 -0.37 2.10
C GLY A 88 -0.91 -0.72 1.98
N ALA A 89 -0.67 -2.00 1.68
CA ALA A 89 0.66 -2.58 1.56
C ALA A 89 1.18 -2.48 0.12
N VAL A 90 2.42 -2.06 -0.03
CA VAL A 90 3.17 -2.10 -1.29
C VAL A 90 4.42 -2.95 -1.10
N ASP A 91 4.88 -3.59 -2.17
CA ASP A 91 6.14 -4.31 -2.12
C ASP A 91 7.35 -3.35 -2.22
N ILE A 92 8.56 -3.87 -2.19
CA ILE A 92 9.79 -3.05 -2.20
C ILE A 92 9.95 -2.21 -3.48
N ASN A 93 9.23 -2.52 -4.53
CA ASN A 93 9.28 -1.78 -5.80
C ASN A 93 8.10 -0.82 -5.97
N GLY A 94 7.26 -0.67 -4.96
CA GLY A 94 6.12 0.23 -5.01
C GLY A 94 4.89 -0.37 -5.68
N TYR A 95 4.89 -1.68 -5.94
CA TYR A 95 3.72 -2.36 -6.47
C TYR A 95 2.63 -2.48 -5.40
N PHE A 96 1.43 -2.03 -5.73
CA PHE A 96 0.28 -2.01 -4.84
C PHE A 96 -0.70 -3.12 -5.27
N PRO A 97 -0.56 -4.36 -4.76
CA PRO A 97 -1.33 -5.50 -5.28
C PRO A 97 -2.82 -5.40 -5.00
N THR A 98 -3.20 -4.85 -3.85
CA THR A 98 -4.60 -4.76 -3.43
C THR A 98 -4.83 -3.42 -2.77
N HIS A 99 -5.32 -2.48 -3.55
CA HIS A 99 -5.64 -1.14 -3.06
C HIS A 99 -6.97 -1.17 -2.28
N ASN A 100 -7.27 -0.07 -1.59
CA ASN A 100 -8.58 0.10 -0.95
C ASN A 100 -9.69 0.00 -2.00
N LYS A 101 -10.86 -0.51 -1.60
CA LYS A 101 -11.98 -0.76 -2.52
C LYS A 101 -12.36 0.49 -3.30
N LYS A 102 -12.36 1.66 -2.67
CA LYS A 102 -12.71 2.91 -3.35
C LYS A 102 -11.70 3.32 -4.44
N PHE A 103 -10.53 2.73 -4.47
CA PHE A 103 -9.50 2.94 -5.50
C PHE A 103 -9.25 1.70 -6.35
N ALA A 104 -10.14 0.72 -6.28
CA ALA A 104 -10.04 -0.54 -7.02
C ALA A 104 -11.21 -0.74 -7.96
N HIS A 105 -11.76 0.34 -8.52
CA HIS A 105 -12.82 0.26 -9.51
C HIS A 105 -12.30 -0.39 -10.80
N PRO A 106 -13.17 -1.10 -11.54
CA PRO A 106 -12.79 -1.64 -12.85
C PRO A 106 -12.35 -0.51 -13.80
N MET A 107 -11.44 -0.84 -14.70
CA MET A 107 -10.99 0.09 -15.74
C MET A 107 -12.15 0.45 -16.67
N THR A 108 -12.28 1.74 -16.99
CA THR A 108 -13.35 2.25 -17.84
C THR A 108 -12.90 2.58 -19.25
N GLY A 109 -11.58 2.70 -19.46
CA GLY A 109 -11.01 3.21 -20.70
C GLY A 109 -10.87 4.74 -20.75
N ASN A 110 -11.43 5.45 -19.75
CA ASN A 110 -11.22 6.89 -19.58
C ASN A 110 -10.02 7.11 -18.67
N TYR A 111 -8.97 7.72 -19.20
CA TYR A 111 -7.70 7.87 -18.47
C TYR A 111 -7.88 8.62 -17.14
N ASP A 112 -8.59 9.73 -17.15
CA ASP A 112 -8.74 10.56 -15.93
C ASP A 112 -9.54 9.85 -14.84
N VAL A 113 -10.60 9.14 -15.23
CA VAL A 113 -11.39 8.34 -14.29
C VAL A 113 -10.56 7.20 -13.73
N ASP A 114 -9.84 6.50 -14.58
CA ASP A 114 -9.04 5.33 -14.18
C ASP A 114 -7.83 5.73 -13.34
N LEU A 115 -7.22 6.88 -13.65
CA LEU A 115 -6.14 7.44 -12.83
C LEU A 115 -6.59 7.68 -11.39
N ALA A 116 -7.79 8.18 -11.19
CA ALA A 116 -8.33 8.56 -9.88
C ALA A 116 -8.94 7.38 -9.12
N LYS A 117 -9.61 6.45 -9.82
CA LYS A 117 -10.47 5.43 -9.18
C LYS A 117 -10.01 3.99 -9.36
N SER A 118 -9.08 3.72 -10.28
CA SER A 118 -8.59 2.39 -10.56
C SER A 118 -7.07 2.34 -10.32
N ARG A 119 -6.69 2.38 -9.05
CA ARG A 119 -5.30 2.52 -8.63
C ARG A 119 -4.67 1.20 -8.17
N THR A 120 -5.47 0.15 -7.98
CA THR A 120 -4.96 -1.17 -7.61
C THR A 120 -4.10 -1.78 -8.72
N LYS A 121 -3.13 -2.59 -8.35
CA LYS A 121 -2.24 -3.34 -9.25
C LYS A 121 -1.38 -2.45 -10.15
N ARG A 122 -1.09 -1.23 -9.66
CA ARG A 122 -0.14 -0.31 -10.28
C ARG A 122 1.18 -0.32 -9.52
N ILE A 123 2.26 0.05 -10.21
CA ILE A 123 3.55 0.32 -9.59
C ILE A 123 3.66 1.82 -9.36
N PHE A 124 3.76 2.22 -8.09
CA PHE A 124 3.99 3.62 -7.72
C PHE A 124 5.48 3.79 -7.45
N ASN A 125 6.22 4.06 -8.51
CA ASN A 125 7.69 4.20 -8.48
C ASN A 125 8.17 5.64 -8.67
N ASP A 126 7.29 6.60 -8.43
CA ASP A 126 7.68 7.99 -8.26
C ASP A 126 8.58 8.13 -7.02
N TYR A 127 9.08 9.34 -6.78
CA TYR A 127 10.01 9.59 -5.67
C TYR A 127 9.46 9.11 -4.32
N THR A 128 8.20 9.47 -4.02
CA THR A 128 7.56 9.10 -2.75
C THR A 128 7.29 7.61 -2.65
N GLY A 129 6.74 7.02 -3.71
CA GLY A 129 6.40 5.60 -3.74
C GLY A 129 7.63 4.70 -3.67
N SER A 130 8.69 5.05 -4.38
CA SER A 130 9.94 4.29 -4.35
C SER A 130 10.58 4.32 -2.96
N ARG A 131 10.60 5.46 -2.31
CA ARG A 131 11.15 5.58 -0.96
C ARG A 131 10.32 4.80 0.06
N CYS A 132 9.00 4.85 -0.08
CA CYS A 132 8.10 4.08 0.77
C CYS A 132 8.39 2.58 0.67
N GLY A 133 8.46 2.04 -0.54
CA GLY A 133 8.70 0.61 -0.75
C GLY A 133 10.05 0.13 -0.22
N LYS A 134 11.06 0.97 -0.30
CA LYS A 134 12.44 0.63 0.08
C LYS A 134 12.81 1.00 1.52
N ASN A 135 11.95 1.73 2.21
CA ASN A 135 12.25 2.19 3.57
C ASN A 135 12.44 1.04 4.54
N THR A 136 13.56 1.07 5.28
CA THR A 136 13.87 0.12 6.36
C THR A 136 13.89 0.77 7.74
N GLU A 137 13.70 2.10 7.84
CA GLU A 137 13.55 2.80 9.11
C GLU A 137 12.20 2.45 9.74
N SER A 138 12.08 2.64 11.05
CA SER A 138 10.85 2.26 11.78
C SER A 138 9.58 2.90 11.21
N PHE A 139 9.71 4.10 10.68
CA PHE A 139 8.68 4.75 9.87
C PHE A 139 9.32 5.80 8.97
N LEU A 140 8.58 6.22 7.95
CA LEU A 140 8.98 7.29 7.03
C LEU A 140 7.77 8.20 6.78
N LEU A 141 7.91 9.48 7.12
CA LEU A 141 6.88 10.49 6.81
C LEU A 141 7.36 11.34 5.65
N GLN A 142 6.56 11.37 4.59
CA GLN A 142 6.81 12.18 3.40
C GLN A 142 5.63 13.09 3.11
N THR A 143 5.91 14.24 2.52
CA THR A 143 4.89 15.15 1.99
C THR A 143 5.08 15.23 0.49
N TYR A 144 4.00 15.02 -0.27
CA TYR A 144 4.11 14.94 -1.72
C TYR A 144 2.82 15.39 -2.40
N LYS A 145 2.90 15.61 -3.70
CA LYS A 145 1.75 15.90 -4.56
C LYS A 145 1.40 14.63 -5.34
N ARG A 146 0.16 14.17 -5.23
CA ARG A 146 -0.32 13.00 -5.97
C ARG A 146 -0.40 13.29 -7.47
N ASP A 147 -0.45 12.22 -8.27
CA ASP A 147 -0.69 12.32 -9.71
C ASP A 147 -2.05 12.95 -10.06
N THR A 148 -2.98 12.94 -9.11
CA THR A 148 -4.29 13.60 -9.22
C THR A 148 -4.29 15.05 -8.71
N GLY A 149 -3.18 15.56 -8.19
CA GLY A 149 -2.96 16.97 -7.84
C GLY A 149 -3.01 17.35 -6.36
N GLU A 150 -3.50 16.46 -5.49
CA GLU A 150 -3.62 16.77 -4.05
C GLU A 150 -2.26 16.72 -3.34
N VAL A 151 -2.07 17.61 -2.36
CA VAL A 151 -0.90 17.59 -1.46
C VAL A 151 -1.21 16.72 -0.26
N MET A 152 -0.37 15.71 -0.04
CA MET A 152 -0.61 14.64 0.92
C MET A 152 0.59 14.42 1.82
N HIS A 153 0.31 13.95 3.04
CA HIS A 153 1.29 13.18 3.80
C HIS A 153 1.17 11.71 3.44
N ASP A 154 2.31 11.04 3.35
CA ASP A 154 2.42 9.59 3.24
C ASP A 154 3.30 9.11 4.37
N LEU A 155 2.72 8.38 5.32
CA LEU A 155 3.45 7.80 6.43
C LEU A 155 3.47 6.28 6.26
N SER A 156 4.65 5.70 6.26
CA SER A 156 4.81 4.27 6.03
C SER A 156 5.68 3.61 7.07
N ALA A 157 5.47 2.31 7.26
CA ALA A 157 6.28 1.45 8.11
C ALA A 157 6.68 0.20 7.32
N PRO A 158 7.91 -0.31 7.48
CA PRO A 158 8.37 -1.45 6.69
C PRO A 158 7.70 -2.76 7.10
N ILE A 159 7.48 -3.62 6.10
CA ILE A 159 6.95 -4.96 6.27
C ILE A 159 8.08 -5.96 6.10
N TYR A 160 8.32 -6.78 7.12
CA TYR A 160 9.30 -7.85 7.08
C TYR A 160 8.62 -9.21 7.14
N VAL A 161 9.17 -10.17 6.40
CA VAL A 161 8.68 -11.54 6.35
C VAL A 161 9.88 -12.45 6.55
N ASN A 162 9.92 -13.17 7.65
CA ASN A 162 11.07 -14.02 8.03
C ASN A 162 12.40 -13.26 7.93
N ASN A 163 12.42 -12.04 8.46
CA ASN A 163 13.57 -11.12 8.47
C ASN A 163 13.98 -10.60 7.08
N LYS A 164 13.16 -10.81 6.05
CA LYS A 164 13.39 -10.25 4.72
C LYS A 164 12.46 -9.07 4.49
N HIS A 165 12.97 -7.98 3.98
CA HIS A 165 12.19 -6.79 3.68
C HIS A 165 11.32 -7.04 2.45
N TRP A 166 10.00 -7.03 2.66
CA TRP A 166 9.03 -7.24 1.58
C TRP A 166 8.56 -5.93 0.96
N GLY A 167 8.35 -4.92 1.77
CA GLY A 167 7.83 -3.64 1.32
C GLY A 167 7.46 -2.74 2.48
N GLY A 168 6.37 -1.98 2.33
CA GLY A 168 5.90 -1.06 3.35
C GLY A 168 4.38 -0.97 3.40
N PHE A 169 3.86 -0.65 4.56
CA PHE A 169 2.46 -0.26 4.72
C PHE A 169 2.39 1.25 4.72
N ARG A 170 1.69 1.82 3.73
CA ARG A 170 1.62 3.27 3.57
C ARG A 170 0.22 3.79 3.84
N ILE A 171 0.15 4.91 4.53
CA ILE A 171 -1.10 5.60 4.85
C ILE A 171 -1.01 7.02 4.32
N GLY A 172 -2.00 7.39 3.50
CA GLY A 172 -2.09 8.73 2.93
C GLY A 172 -3.18 9.53 3.60
N TYR A 173 -2.86 10.79 3.95
CA TYR A 173 -3.79 11.72 4.56
C TYR A 173 -3.42 13.15 4.18
N GLN A 174 -4.38 14.07 4.26
CA GLN A 174 -4.13 15.45 3.86
C GLN A 174 -3.08 16.11 4.76
N ALA A 175 -2.19 16.82 4.12
CA ALA A 175 -1.16 17.59 4.81
C ALA A 175 -1.75 18.77 5.60
#